data_79be3da5b6da51eb0826e2c58cb6637f
#
_entry.id   79be3da5b6da51eb0826e2c58cb6637f
#
_cell.length_a   1.000
_cell.length_b   1.000
_cell.length_c   1.000
_cell.angle_alpha   90.00
_cell.angle_beta   90.00
_cell.angle_gamma   90.00
#
_symmetry.space_group_name_H-M   'P 1'
#
loop_
_entity.id
_entity.type
_entity.pdbx_description
1 polymer ?
#
loop_
_entity_poly.entity_id
_entity_poly.type
_entity_poly.pdbx_seq_one_letter_code
_entity_poly.pdbx_strand_id
1 'polypeptide(L)'
;MDFAYSDKVKALQARLAAFMDEHIYPNEQRFYREIATGDRWQPTAVMEELKEKAKAAGLWNLFLPESERGAGLTNLEYAPLCEIMGRAPMAPEAFNCSAPDTGNMEVLERYGSEEHKKQWLAPLLDGKIRSCFSMTEPAVASSDATNIESRIERDGDHYVINGRKWWSSGAGDPRCKIIIFMGKSDPKNADRYRQQSMILVPIDAKGVNILRTLPVFGYDDAPHGHAEIEFENVRVPATNMLLGEGRGFEIA
;
A
#
# COMPACT_ATOMS: atom_id res chain seq x y z
N MET A 1 -1.81 31.18 13.23
CA MET A 1 -1.49 29.75 12.97
C MET A 1 -0.03 29.56 13.36
N ASP A 2 0.27 28.64 14.25
CA ASP A 2 1.64 28.35 14.69
C ASP A 2 2.18 27.19 13.86
N PHE A 3 3.30 27.38 13.18
CA PHE A 3 3.96 26.35 12.37
C PHE A 3 5.14 25.69 13.12
N ALA A 4 5.33 26.01 14.39
CA ALA A 4 6.37 25.40 15.20
C ALA A 4 6.03 23.94 15.51
N TYR A 5 7.01 23.06 15.35
CA TYR A 5 6.86 21.65 15.73
C TYR A 5 6.80 21.52 17.26
N SER A 6 5.97 20.59 17.74
CA SER A 6 5.93 20.20 19.14
C SER A 6 7.26 19.57 19.57
N ASP A 7 7.55 19.57 20.87
CA ASP A 7 8.77 18.96 21.39
C ASP A 7 8.82 17.45 21.13
N LYS A 8 7.64 16.78 21.11
CA LYS A 8 7.51 15.39 20.68
C LYS A 8 8.01 15.18 19.25
N VAL A 9 7.58 16.05 18.32
CA VAL A 9 7.99 15.97 16.90
C VAL A 9 9.47 16.27 16.73
N LYS A 10 9.99 17.31 17.40
CA LYS A 10 11.44 17.63 17.38
C LYS A 10 12.30 16.47 17.87
N ALA A 11 11.87 15.80 18.95
CA ALA A 11 12.57 14.62 19.47
C ALA A 11 12.55 13.45 18.49
N LEU A 12 11.40 13.20 17.82
CA LEU A 12 11.30 12.17 16.78
C LEU A 12 12.15 12.51 15.55
N GLN A 13 12.14 13.77 15.09
CA GLN A 13 13.01 14.22 13.99
C GLN A 13 14.48 13.99 14.30
N ALA A 14 14.94 14.34 15.50
CA ALA A 14 16.33 14.12 15.91
C ALA A 14 16.70 12.64 15.92
N ARG A 15 15.83 11.76 16.46
CA ARG A 15 16.04 10.32 16.48
C ARG A 15 16.06 9.73 15.08
N LEU A 16 15.11 10.14 14.24
CA LEU A 16 15.01 9.67 12.87
C LEU A 16 16.21 10.12 12.03
N ALA A 17 16.64 11.38 12.16
CA ALA A 17 17.82 11.90 11.48
C ALA A 17 19.09 11.13 11.89
N ALA A 18 19.29 10.88 13.18
CA ALA A 18 20.41 10.08 13.67
C ALA A 18 20.38 8.65 13.10
N PHE A 19 19.20 8.04 13.01
CA PHE A 19 19.05 6.70 12.40
C PHE A 19 19.38 6.73 10.90
N MET A 20 18.95 7.77 10.17
CA MET A 20 19.28 7.95 8.75
C MET A 20 20.79 8.04 8.56
N ASP A 21 21.48 8.85 9.37
CA ASP A 21 22.94 9.06 9.31
C ASP A 21 23.70 7.76 9.65
N GLU A 22 23.27 7.04 10.70
CA GLU A 22 23.99 5.86 11.18
C GLU A 22 23.71 4.60 10.37
N HIS A 23 22.48 4.44 9.88
CA HIS A 23 22.03 3.16 9.33
C HIS A 23 21.55 3.22 7.88
N ILE A 24 20.89 4.29 7.44
CA ILE A 24 20.32 4.34 6.08
C ILE A 24 21.37 4.74 5.07
N TYR A 25 21.94 5.95 5.18
CA TYR A 25 22.87 6.48 4.18
C TYR A 25 24.11 5.58 3.96
N PRO A 26 24.73 4.98 5.00
CA PRO A 26 25.85 4.07 4.78
C PRO A 26 25.49 2.79 4.03
N ASN A 27 24.20 2.40 4.02
CA ASN A 27 23.73 1.17 3.40
C ASN A 27 23.06 1.36 2.03
N GLU A 28 22.90 2.58 1.51
CA GLU A 28 22.27 2.81 0.20
C GLU A 28 23.00 2.07 -0.93
N GLN A 29 24.33 2.16 -1.00
CA GLN A 29 25.11 1.46 -2.02
C GLN A 29 25.00 -0.06 -1.92
N ARG A 30 24.92 -0.60 -0.68
CA ARG A 30 24.72 -2.02 -0.44
C ARG A 30 23.33 -2.45 -0.92
N PHE A 31 22.30 -1.68 -0.63
CA PHE A 31 20.93 -1.94 -1.06
C PHE A 31 20.83 -2.04 -2.60
N TYR A 32 21.31 -1.04 -3.33
CA TYR A 32 21.26 -1.08 -4.78
C TYR A 32 22.14 -2.18 -5.40
N ARG A 33 23.24 -2.54 -4.76
CA ARG A 33 24.06 -3.67 -5.17
C ARG A 33 23.35 -5.00 -5.00
N GLU A 34 22.67 -5.20 -3.87
CA GLU A 34 21.88 -6.42 -3.63
C GLU A 34 20.75 -6.55 -4.65
N ILE A 35 20.06 -5.45 -5.02
CA ILE A 35 19.05 -5.46 -6.10
C ILE A 35 19.69 -5.78 -7.47
N ALA A 36 20.87 -5.27 -7.75
CA ALA A 36 21.53 -5.48 -9.04
C ALA A 36 22.11 -6.89 -9.21
N THR A 37 22.23 -7.67 -8.13
CA THR A 37 22.83 -9.01 -8.12
C THR A 37 21.78 -10.05 -7.70
N GLY A 38 21.75 -11.22 -8.36
CA GLY A 38 20.83 -12.30 -8.05
C GLY A 38 19.39 -12.05 -8.55
N ASP A 39 18.42 -12.54 -7.80
CA ASP A 39 16.99 -12.32 -8.12
C ASP A 39 16.54 -10.96 -7.62
N ARG A 40 16.40 -10.01 -8.53
CA ARG A 40 16.04 -8.62 -8.27
C ARG A 40 14.65 -8.46 -7.62
N TRP A 41 13.79 -9.47 -7.78
CA TRP A 41 12.42 -9.46 -7.26
C TRP A 41 12.31 -10.01 -5.84
N GLN A 42 13.43 -10.38 -5.20
CA GLN A 42 13.45 -10.78 -3.80
C GLN A 42 13.79 -9.60 -2.87
N PRO A 43 13.26 -9.59 -1.64
CA PRO A 43 13.66 -8.63 -0.61
C PRO A 43 15.17 -8.66 -0.39
N THR A 44 15.78 -7.49 -0.22
CA THR A 44 17.23 -7.41 0.05
C THR A 44 17.52 -7.74 1.53
N ALA A 45 18.64 -8.42 1.78
CA ALA A 45 19.04 -8.74 3.15
C ALA A 45 19.26 -7.48 3.99
N VAL A 46 19.86 -6.45 3.40
CA VAL A 46 20.10 -5.17 4.08
C VAL A 46 18.79 -4.50 4.52
N MET A 47 17.73 -4.58 3.71
CA MET A 47 16.44 -4.01 4.09
C MET A 47 15.85 -4.70 5.31
N GLU A 48 15.90 -6.02 5.36
CA GLU A 48 15.41 -6.78 6.52
C GLU A 48 16.21 -6.47 7.80
N GLU A 49 17.54 -6.33 7.69
CA GLU A 49 18.39 -5.88 8.81
C GLU A 49 18.00 -4.48 9.31
N LEU A 50 17.73 -3.53 8.39
CA LEU A 50 17.32 -2.17 8.72
C LEU A 50 15.95 -2.10 9.39
N LYS A 51 14.99 -2.92 8.96
CA LYS A 51 13.67 -3.04 9.59
C LYS A 51 13.78 -3.45 11.06
N GLU A 52 14.58 -4.47 11.36
CA GLU A 52 14.77 -4.91 12.74
C GLU A 52 15.43 -3.83 13.61
N LYS A 53 16.39 -3.09 13.07
CA LYS A 53 16.99 -1.94 13.76
C LYS A 53 15.96 -0.81 14.00
N ALA A 54 15.12 -0.50 13.00
CA ALA A 54 14.08 0.52 13.13
C ALA A 54 13.04 0.15 14.19
N LYS A 55 12.63 -1.14 14.24
CA LYS A 55 11.76 -1.67 15.30
C LYS A 55 12.40 -1.50 16.68
N ALA A 56 13.65 -1.92 16.82
CA ALA A 56 14.39 -1.80 18.09
C ALA A 56 14.57 -0.34 18.53
N ALA A 57 14.71 0.58 17.58
CA ALA A 57 14.80 2.02 17.84
C ALA A 57 13.43 2.69 18.13
N GLY A 58 12.31 1.96 18.03
CA GLY A 58 10.96 2.52 18.16
C GLY A 58 10.63 3.56 17.08
N LEU A 59 11.09 3.31 15.85
CA LEU A 59 10.86 4.12 14.66
C LEU A 59 10.03 3.34 13.61
N TRP A 60 9.17 2.45 14.06
CA TRP A 60 8.34 1.58 13.23
C TRP A 60 6.89 2.05 13.18
N ASN A 61 6.24 1.97 12.03
CA ASN A 61 4.83 2.36 11.84
C ASN A 61 4.51 3.81 12.28
N LEU A 62 5.37 4.77 11.97
CA LEU A 62 5.21 6.17 12.38
C LEU A 62 3.99 6.85 11.75
N PHE A 63 3.46 6.31 10.67
CA PHE A 63 2.30 6.82 9.93
C PHE A 63 0.99 6.64 10.71
N LEU A 64 0.11 5.80 10.43
CA LEU A 64 -1.18 5.41 10.99
C LEU A 64 -1.80 6.45 11.95
N PRO A 65 -2.44 7.51 11.41
CA PRO A 65 -2.87 8.68 12.20
C PRO A 65 -3.84 8.29 13.32
N GLU A 66 -3.60 8.85 14.51
CA GLU A 66 -4.52 8.76 15.66
C GLU A 66 -4.88 7.33 16.10
N SER A 67 -4.09 6.33 15.67
CA SER A 67 -4.30 4.92 16.05
C SER A 67 -3.31 4.48 17.12
N GLU A 68 -3.80 3.66 18.06
CA GLU A 68 -2.96 2.98 19.06
C GLU A 68 -2.00 1.95 18.43
N ARG A 69 -2.27 1.53 17.19
CA ARG A 69 -1.41 0.60 16.42
C ARG A 69 -0.25 1.30 15.73
N GLY A 70 -0.28 2.63 15.65
CA GLY A 70 0.79 3.48 15.13
C GLY A 70 1.52 4.23 16.23
N ALA A 71 2.20 5.32 15.87
CA ALA A 71 2.92 6.19 16.81
C ALA A 71 2.03 7.25 17.48
N GLY A 72 0.72 7.23 17.24
CA GLY A 72 -0.25 8.21 17.77
C GLY A 72 0.05 9.65 17.30
N LEU A 73 0.53 9.79 16.06
CA LEU A 73 0.80 11.09 15.44
C LEU A 73 -0.41 11.53 14.60
N THR A 74 -0.66 12.83 14.58
CA THR A 74 -1.49 13.42 13.54
C THR A 74 -0.73 13.50 12.22
N ASN A 75 -1.42 13.70 11.10
CA ASN A 75 -0.76 13.91 9.80
C ASN A 75 0.18 15.12 9.81
N LEU A 76 -0.17 16.19 10.55
CA LEU A 76 0.70 17.36 10.71
C LEU A 76 2.00 17.03 11.45
N GLU A 77 1.95 16.15 12.46
CA GLU A 77 3.11 15.69 13.21
C GLU A 77 3.95 14.68 12.43
N TYR A 78 3.33 13.88 11.56
CA TYR A 78 4.03 12.90 10.73
C TYR A 78 4.72 13.51 9.50
N ALA A 79 4.15 14.57 8.90
CA ALA A 79 4.67 15.19 7.68
C ALA A 79 6.18 15.52 7.72
N PRO A 80 6.74 16.16 8.78
CA PRO A 80 8.18 16.45 8.85
C PRO A 80 9.06 15.19 8.97
N LEU A 81 8.51 14.07 9.40
CA LEU A 81 9.21 12.79 9.43
C LEU A 81 9.30 12.18 8.01
N CYS A 82 8.24 12.35 7.20
CA CYS A 82 8.25 11.96 5.79
C CYS A 82 9.36 12.70 5.01
N GLU A 83 9.57 14.00 5.29
CA GLU A 83 10.64 14.79 4.67
C GLU A 83 12.02 14.21 4.96
N ILE A 84 12.26 13.73 6.18
CA ILE A 84 13.52 13.10 6.56
C ILE A 84 13.69 11.75 5.87
N MET A 85 12.67 10.87 5.92
CA MET A 85 12.71 9.56 5.26
C MET A 85 12.86 9.67 3.74
N GLY A 86 12.17 10.64 3.13
CA GLY A 86 12.20 10.86 1.68
C GLY A 86 13.55 11.29 1.09
N ARG A 87 14.57 11.56 1.92
CA ARG A 87 15.93 11.87 1.46
C ARG A 87 16.66 10.66 0.86
N ALA A 88 16.24 9.44 1.21
CA ALA A 88 16.75 8.21 0.64
C ALA A 88 15.57 7.34 0.17
N PRO A 89 15.43 7.00 -1.13
CA PRO A 89 14.27 6.28 -1.67
C PRO A 89 13.95 4.97 -0.96
N MET A 90 14.97 4.27 -0.45
CA MET A 90 14.79 3.01 0.30
C MET A 90 14.31 3.20 1.75
N ALA A 91 14.48 4.39 2.34
CA ALA A 91 14.27 4.59 3.77
C ALA A 91 12.82 4.39 4.23
N PRO A 92 11.77 4.83 3.52
CA PRO A 92 10.40 4.62 3.97
C PRO A 92 10.07 3.16 4.25
N GLU A 93 10.59 2.21 3.45
CA GLU A 93 10.38 0.78 3.71
C GLU A 93 11.04 0.31 5.01
N ALA A 94 12.22 0.82 5.34
CA ALA A 94 12.91 0.44 6.57
C ALA A 94 12.11 0.77 7.84
N PHE A 95 11.20 1.75 7.76
CA PHE A 95 10.33 2.17 8.86
C PHE A 95 8.88 1.67 8.71
N ASN A 96 8.60 0.80 7.73
CA ASN A 96 7.25 0.37 7.33
C ASN A 96 6.33 1.56 6.99
N CYS A 97 6.88 2.59 6.39
CA CYS A 97 6.21 3.85 6.05
C CYS A 97 6.15 4.08 4.54
N SER A 98 6.32 3.05 3.72
CA SER A 98 6.28 3.18 2.25
C SER A 98 4.87 3.00 1.69
N ALA A 99 4.57 3.75 0.63
CA ALA A 99 3.37 3.52 -0.17
C ALA A 99 3.54 2.23 -1.03
N PRO A 100 2.44 1.54 -1.38
CA PRO A 100 1.04 1.82 -1.06
C PRO A 100 0.60 1.30 0.31
N ASP A 101 1.48 0.56 1.04
CA ASP A 101 1.11 -0.13 2.27
C ASP A 101 0.57 0.81 3.34
N THR A 102 1.13 2.01 3.48
CA THR A 102 0.65 2.99 4.46
C THR A 102 -0.82 3.34 4.25
N GLY A 103 -1.22 3.69 3.02
CA GLY A 103 -2.61 3.97 2.69
C GLY A 103 -3.51 2.74 2.83
N ASN A 104 -3.03 1.57 2.39
CA ASN A 104 -3.79 0.32 2.49
C ASN A 104 -4.00 -0.11 3.95
N MET A 105 -2.99 0.07 4.82
CA MET A 105 -3.12 -0.20 6.25
C MET A 105 -4.10 0.78 6.93
N GLU A 106 -4.10 2.06 6.53
CA GLU A 106 -5.06 3.04 7.02
C GLU A 106 -6.50 2.69 6.59
N VAL A 107 -6.70 2.26 5.35
CA VAL A 107 -7.99 1.76 4.86
C VAL A 107 -8.47 0.56 5.68
N LEU A 108 -7.59 -0.42 5.94
CA LEU A 108 -7.92 -1.59 6.75
C LEU A 108 -8.21 -1.22 8.22
N GLU A 109 -7.47 -0.27 8.79
CA GLU A 109 -7.70 0.19 10.16
C GLU A 109 -9.07 0.89 10.30
N ARG A 110 -9.43 1.74 9.35
CA ARG A 110 -10.67 2.53 9.41
C ARG A 110 -11.91 1.74 8.99
N TYR A 111 -11.80 0.91 7.95
CA TYR A 111 -12.94 0.31 7.25
C TYR A 111 -12.92 -1.22 7.22
N GLY A 112 -11.84 -1.85 7.64
CA GLY A 112 -11.74 -3.31 7.72
C GLY A 112 -12.54 -3.87 8.91
N SER A 113 -13.14 -5.05 8.73
CA SER A 113 -13.69 -5.83 9.84
C SER A 113 -12.57 -6.33 10.75
N GLU A 114 -12.90 -6.79 11.96
CA GLU A 114 -11.89 -7.38 12.84
C GLU A 114 -11.19 -8.61 12.23
N GLU A 115 -11.89 -9.37 11.39
CA GLU A 115 -11.28 -10.48 10.63
C GLU A 115 -10.29 -9.94 9.58
N HIS A 116 -10.63 -8.86 8.87
CA HIS A 116 -9.71 -8.21 7.93
C HIS A 116 -8.47 -7.67 8.64
N LYS A 117 -8.64 -7.05 9.81
CA LYS A 117 -7.53 -6.53 10.62
C LYS A 117 -6.62 -7.66 11.09
N LYS A 118 -7.20 -8.76 11.56
CA LYS A 118 -6.44 -9.93 12.00
C LYS A 118 -5.69 -10.60 10.84
N GLN A 119 -6.38 -10.78 9.71
CA GLN A 119 -5.84 -11.51 8.57
C GLN A 119 -4.81 -10.70 7.78
N TRP A 120 -5.03 -9.40 7.59
CA TRP A 120 -4.26 -8.56 6.68
C TRP A 120 -3.52 -7.42 7.37
N LEU A 121 -4.20 -6.64 8.22
CA LEU A 121 -3.59 -5.47 8.84
C LEU A 121 -2.47 -5.86 9.82
N ALA A 122 -2.69 -6.83 10.68
CA ALA A 122 -1.67 -7.25 11.65
C ALA A 122 -0.35 -7.69 10.97
N PRO A 123 -0.34 -8.59 9.97
CA PRO A 123 0.91 -8.95 9.30
C PRO A 123 1.48 -7.83 8.42
N LEU A 124 0.69 -6.87 7.93
CA LEU A 124 1.18 -5.65 7.26
C LEU A 124 1.90 -4.75 8.26
N LEU A 125 1.32 -4.50 9.43
CA LEU A 125 1.94 -3.72 10.50
C LEU A 125 3.22 -4.38 11.04
N ASP A 126 3.28 -5.71 11.04
CA ASP A 126 4.50 -6.46 11.37
C ASP A 126 5.59 -6.39 10.28
N GLY A 127 5.24 -5.91 9.08
CA GLY A 127 6.12 -5.90 7.91
C GLY A 127 6.39 -7.28 7.30
N LYS A 128 5.55 -8.28 7.62
CA LYS A 128 5.67 -9.67 7.12
C LYS A 128 5.12 -9.85 5.71
N ILE A 129 4.10 -9.08 5.37
CA ILE A 129 3.51 -9.06 4.04
C ILE A 129 3.45 -7.63 3.52
N ARG A 130 3.17 -7.50 2.22
CA ARG A 130 2.91 -6.25 1.55
C ARG A 130 1.56 -6.28 0.85
N SER A 131 1.16 -5.14 0.32
CA SER A 131 -0.12 -4.95 -0.35
C SER A 131 0.03 -4.14 -1.63
N CYS A 132 -1.01 -4.12 -2.45
CA CYS A 132 -1.11 -3.17 -3.54
C CYS A 132 -2.52 -2.56 -3.64
N PHE A 133 -2.62 -1.45 -4.36
CA PHE A 133 -3.88 -0.76 -4.61
C PHE A 133 -4.14 -0.74 -6.13
N SER A 134 -5.30 -1.26 -6.54
CA SER A 134 -5.67 -1.41 -7.96
C SER A 134 -6.90 -0.59 -8.28
N MET A 135 -6.70 0.64 -8.75
CA MET A 135 -7.76 1.59 -9.09
C MET A 135 -7.73 1.96 -10.58
N THR A 136 -6.60 2.48 -11.06
CA THR A 136 -6.49 3.03 -12.41
C THR A 136 -6.50 1.96 -13.49
N GLU A 137 -7.00 2.32 -14.68
CA GLU A 137 -7.22 1.42 -15.82
C GLU A 137 -6.56 1.95 -17.07
N PRO A 138 -5.98 1.08 -17.94
CA PRO A 138 -5.31 1.52 -19.15
C PRO A 138 -6.25 2.00 -20.25
N ALA A 139 -7.52 1.54 -20.26
CA ALA A 139 -8.46 1.79 -21.34
C ALA A 139 -9.23 3.11 -21.21
N VAL A 140 -9.23 3.75 -20.04
CA VAL A 140 -10.02 4.95 -19.75
C VAL A 140 -9.20 6.00 -19.01
N ALA A 141 -9.66 7.26 -19.02
CA ALA A 141 -9.06 8.36 -18.25
C ALA A 141 -9.36 8.20 -16.75
N SER A 142 -8.75 7.21 -16.13
CA SER A 142 -9.05 6.68 -14.80
C SER A 142 -8.47 7.48 -13.64
N SER A 143 -7.75 8.58 -13.90
CA SER A 143 -7.43 9.58 -12.87
C SER A 143 -8.71 10.23 -12.30
N ASP A 144 -9.77 10.34 -13.11
CA ASP A 144 -11.13 10.48 -12.62
C ASP A 144 -11.70 9.06 -12.40
N ALA A 145 -11.73 8.58 -11.16
CA ALA A 145 -12.20 7.24 -10.85
C ALA A 145 -13.68 6.99 -11.17
N THR A 146 -14.45 8.01 -11.53
CA THR A 146 -15.81 7.81 -12.05
C THR A 146 -15.80 7.18 -13.45
N ASN A 147 -14.67 7.23 -14.18
CA ASN A 147 -14.51 6.64 -15.51
C ASN A 147 -14.11 5.16 -15.49
N ILE A 148 -13.71 4.60 -14.35
CA ILE A 148 -13.33 3.18 -14.31
C ILE A 148 -14.46 2.29 -14.82
N GLU A 149 -14.10 1.19 -15.48
CA GLU A 149 -15.05 0.25 -16.11
C GLU A 149 -15.00 -1.14 -15.50
N SER A 150 -13.97 -1.49 -14.75
CA SER A 150 -13.88 -2.77 -14.04
C SER A 150 -15.09 -3.01 -13.15
N ARG A 151 -15.56 -4.26 -13.10
CA ARG A 151 -16.80 -4.66 -12.45
C ARG A 151 -16.57 -5.43 -11.16
N ILE A 152 -17.50 -5.23 -10.23
CA ILE A 152 -17.67 -6.01 -9.01
C ILE A 152 -19.14 -6.46 -9.01
N GLU A 153 -19.42 -7.70 -9.40
CA GLU A 153 -20.79 -8.18 -9.59
C GLU A 153 -21.15 -9.19 -8.49
N ARG A 154 -22.30 -8.99 -7.84
CA ARG A 154 -22.76 -9.87 -6.77
C ARG A 154 -23.19 -11.22 -7.32
N ASP A 155 -22.69 -12.31 -6.71
CA ASP A 155 -23.08 -13.68 -7.01
C ASP A 155 -23.27 -14.48 -5.70
N GLY A 156 -24.47 -14.41 -5.17
CA GLY A 156 -24.82 -15.03 -3.90
C GLY A 156 -24.05 -14.44 -2.72
N ASP A 157 -23.29 -15.27 -2.06
CA ASP A 157 -22.40 -14.92 -0.93
C ASP A 157 -20.98 -14.50 -1.37
N HIS A 158 -20.78 -14.28 -2.67
CA HIS A 158 -19.52 -13.86 -3.27
C HIS A 158 -19.71 -12.63 -4.17
N TYR A 159 -18.58 -12.05 -4.58
CA TYR A 159 -18.48 -11.15 -5.72
C TYR A 159 -17.57 -11.73 -6.79
N VAL A 160 -17.92 -11.47 -8.04
CA VAL A 160 -17.12 -11.78 -9.22
C VAL A 160 -16.54 -10.49 -9.76
N ILE A 161 -15.23 -10.46 -9.95
CA ILE A 161 -14.48 -9.28 -10.34
C ILE A 161 -13.90 -9.50 -11.73
N ASN A 162 -14.12 -8.53 -12.61
CA ASN A 162 -13.58 -8.49 -13.96
C ASN A 162 -13.05 -7.11 -14.29
N GLY A 163 -11.91 -7.05 -14.97
CA GLY A 163 -11.32 -5.81 -15.43
C GLY A 163 -9.81 -5.85 -15.55
N ARG A 164 -9.22 -4.73 -15.98
CA ARG A 164 -7.79 -4.59 -16.14
C ARG A 164 -7.31 -3.33 -15.44
N LYS A 165 -6.33 -3.48 -14.59
CA LYS A 165 -5.72 -2.41 -13.80
C LYS A 165 -4.25 -2.26 -14.16
N TRP A 166 -3.73 -1.06 -14.00
CA TRP A 166 -2.31 -0.79 -14.21
C TRP A 166 -1.77 0.15 -13.13
N TRP A 167 -0.46 0.30 -13.10
CA TRP A 167 0.25 1.08 -12.09
C TRP A 167 -0.08 0.62 -10.67
N SER A 168 -0.35 -0.69 -10.50
CA SER A 168 -0.56 -1.31 -9.20
C SER A 168 0.78 -1.52 -8.52
N SER A 169 1.24 -0.49 -7.80
CA SER A 169 2.54 -0.49 -7.12
C SER A 169 2.59 -1.58 -6.05
N GLY A 170 3.70 -2.30 -5.98
CA GLY A 170 3.92 -3.37 -5.01
C GLY A 170 3.38 -4.74 -5.41
N ALA A 171 2.60 -4.85 -6.50
CA ALA A 171 2.04 -6.14 -6.92
C ALA A 171 3.10 -7.13 -7.45
N GLY A 172 4.27 -6.64 -7.87
CA GLY A 172 5.41 -7.48 -8.28
C GLY A 172 6.21 -8.05 -7.11
N ASP A 173 6.03 -7.54 -5.92
CA ASP A 173 6.75 -7.99 -4.72
C ASP A 173 6.24 -9.36 -4.27
N PRO A 174 7.08 -10.37 -4.07
CA PRO A 174 6.66 -11.71 -3.63
C PRO A 174 5.99 -11.71 -2.24
N ARG A 175 6.21 -10.68 -1.45
CA ARG A 175 5.56 -10.46 -0.15
C ARG A 175 4.15 -9.87 -0.30
N CYS A 176 3.75 -9.35 -1.46
CA CYS A 176 2.40 -8.85 -1.70
C CYS A 176 1.39 -9.99 -1.55
N LYS A 177 0.40 -9.83 -0.65
CA LYS A 177 -0.60 -10.86 -0.36
C LYS A 177 -2.02 -10.39 -0.57
N ILE A 178 -2.23 -9.07 -0.57
CA ILE A 178 -3.58 -8.50 -0.64
C ILE A 178 -3.63 -7.29 -1.56
N ILE A 179 -4.69 -7.22 -2.34
CA ILE A 179 -5.03 -6.12 -3.24
C ILE A 179 -6.26 -5.40 -2.68
N ILE A 180 -6.24 -4.09 -2.59
CA ILE A 180 -7.45 -3.28 -2.49
C ILE A 180 -7.87 -2.93 -3.92
N PHE A 181 -8.97 -3.51 -4.38
CA PHE A 181 -9.48 -3.34 -5.73
C PHE A 181 -10.66 -2.37 -5.74
N MET A 182 -10.63 -1.35 -6.60
CA MET A 182 -11.76 -0.46 -6.84
C MET A 182 -12.41 -0.76 -8.18
N GLY A 183 -13.74 -0.99 -8.17
CA GLY A 183 -14.53 -1.29 -9.36
C GLY A 183 -15.97 -0.84 -9.23
N LYS A 184 -16.73 -0.86 -10.31
CA LYS A 184 -18.16 -0.52 -10.32
C LYS A 184 -18.99 -1.71 -9.85
N SER A 185 -19.70 -1.54 -8.73
CA SER A 185 -20.72 -2.48 -8.23
C SER A 185 -22.14 -2.10 -8.67
N ASP A 186 -22.41 -0.79 -8.82
CA ASP A 186 -23.70 -0.30 -9.33
C ASP A 186 -23.50 0.75 -10.46
N PRO A 187 -23.18 0.30 -11.70
CA PRO A 187 -22.90 1.20 -12.81
C PRO A 187 -24.12 2.01 -13.28
N LYS A 188 -25.33 1.69 -12.79
CA LYS A 188 -26.57 2.39 -13.14
C LYS A 188 -27.00 3.39 -12.09
N ASN A 189 -26.26 3.52 -10.98
CA ASN A 189 -26.57 4.50 -9.96
C ASN A 189 -26.57 5.93 -10.56
N ALA A 190 -27.60 6.70 -10.26
CA ALA A 190 -27.72 8.07 -10.75
C ALA A 190 -26.61 8.99 -10.19
N ASP A 191 -26.13 8.71 -8.99
CA ASP A 191 -24.95 9.35 -8.42
C ASP A 191 -23.69 8.65 -8.88
N ARG A 192 -22.92 9.29 -9.77
CA ARG A 192 -21.68 8.75 -10.33
C ARG A 192 -20.61 8.41 -9.27
N TYR A 193 -20.66 9.06 -8.11
CA TYR A 193 -19.75 8.81 -6.98
C TYR A 193 -20.17 7.65 -6.08
N ARG A 194 -21.33 7.04 -6.35
CA ARG A 194 -21.83 5.86 -5.66
C ARG A 194 -21.86 4.59 -6.54
N GLN A 195 -21.29 4.68 -7.73
CA GLN A 195 -21.18 3.51 -8.61
C GLN A 195 -20.06 2.57 -8.20
N GLN A 196 -19.03 3.06 -7.49
CA GLN A 196 -17.80 2.35 -7.19
C GLN A 196 -17.78 1.81 -5.75
N SER A 197 -17.16 0.65 -5.60
CA SER A 197 -16.91 0.00 -4.32
C SER A 197 -15.44 -0.42 -4.23
N MET A 198 -14.97 -0.67 -3.01
CA MET A 198 -13.64 -1.27 -2.78
C MET A 198 -13.79 -2.64 -2.12
N ILE A 199 -13.00 -3.59 -2.60
CA ILE A 199 -13.05 -4.97 -2.14
C ILE A 199 -11.65 -5.55 -2.01
N LEU A 200 -11.43 -6.38 -0.99
CA LEU A 200 -10.18 -7.09 -0.75
C LEU A 200 -10.07 -8.31 -1.65
N VAL A 201 -8.96 -8.41 -2.38
CA VAL A 201 -8.68 -9.52 -3.29
C VAL A 201 -7.30 -10.11 -2.93
N PRO A 202 -7.21 -11.38 -2.47
CA PRO A 202 -5.92 -12.05 -2.33
C PRO A 202 -5.19 -12.07 -3.68
N ILE A 203 -3.89 -11.80 -3.69
CA ILE A 203 -3.13 -11.72 -4.96
C ILE A 203 -3.04 -13.06 -5.69
N ASP A 204 -3.15 -14.15 -4.95
CA ASP A 204 -3.15 -15.54 -5.44
C ASP A 204 -4.55 -16.08 -5.76
N ALA A 205 -5.58 -15.24 -5.68
CA ALA A 205 -6.93 -15.65 -6.06
C ALA A 205 -6.96 -16.07 -7.55
N LYS A 206 -7.67 -17.16 -7.84
CA LYS A 206 -7.82 -17.65 -9.21
C LYS A 206 -8.39 -16.56 -10.10
N GLY A 207 -7.74 -16.30 -11.23
CA GLY A 207 -8.12 -15.27 -12.19
C GLY A 207 -7.43 -13.91 -11.98
N VAL A 208 -6.59 -13.76 -10.97
CA VAL A 208 -5.67 -12.62 -10.83
C VAL A 208 -4.43 -12.95 -11.65
N ASN A 209 -4.18 -12.20 -12.72
CA ASN A 209 -3.06 -12.40 -13.63
C ASN A 209 -2.18 -11.14 -13.67
N ILE A 210 -0.98 -11.20 -13.11
CA ILE A 210 0.03 -10.15 -13.26
C ILE A 210 0.61 -10.27 -14.66
N LEU A 211 0.34 -9.30 -15.53
CA LEU A 211 0.72 -9.36 -16.93
C LEU A 211 2.15 -8.93 -17.18
N ARG A 212 2.55 -7.86 -16.54
CA ARG A 212 3.90 -7.27 -16.65
C ARG A 212 4.15 -6.21 -15.60
N THR A 213 5.40 -5.89 -15.38
CA THR A 213 5.83 -4.69 -14.67
C THR A 213 5.99 -3.53 -15.66
N LEU A 214 5.53 -2.35 -15.28
CA LEU A 214 5.56 -1.13 -16.09
C LEU A 214 6.80 -0.30 -15.69
N PRO A 215 7.70 0.01 -16.63
CA PRO A 215 8.88 0.81 -16.32
C PRO A 215 8.54 2.31 -16.28
N VAL A 216 9.22 3.04 -15.40
CA VAL A 216 9.25 4.50 -15.34
C VAL A 216 10.65 4.96 -15.72
N PHE A 217 10.79 5.72 -16.81
CA PHE A 217 12.09 6.13 -17.36
C PHE A 217 13.09 4.98 -17.57
N GLY A 218 12.58 3.77 -17.85
CA GLY A 218 13.41 2.57 -18.04
C GLY A 218 13.72 1.79 -16.76
N TYR A 219 13.28 2.24 -15.60
CA TYR A 219 13.42 1.55 -14.31
C TYR A 219 12.14 0.80 -13.96
N ASP A 220 12.26 -0.44 -13.49
CA ASP A 220 11.15 -1.31 -13.12
C ASP A 220 10.85 -1.36 -11.61
N ASP A 221 11.67 -0.63 -10.82
CA ASP A 221 11.55 -0.50 -9.36
C ASP A 221 11.50 -1.85 -8.60
N ALA A 222 12.23 -2.86 -9.10
CA ALA A 222 12.34 -4.13 -8.38
C ALA A 222 12.95 -3.93 -6.97
N PRO A 223 12.48 -4.68 -5.96
CA PRO A 223 11.49 -5.77 -6.00
C PRO A 223 10.03 -5.31 -5.94
N HIS A 224 9.77 -4.04 -5.78
CA HIS A 224 8.44 -3.47 -5.55
C HIS A 224 7.59 -3.47 -6.84
N GLY A 225 8.07 -2.79 -7.88
CA GLY A 225 7.46 -2.72 -9.20
C GLY A 225 6.09 -2.04 -9.26
N HIS A 226 5.67 -1.75 -10.50
CA HIS A 226 4.35 -1.22 -10.81
C HIS A 226 3.70 -2.15 -11.83
N ALA A 227 2.72 -2.94 -11.42
CA ALA A 227 2.19 -3.99 -12.27
C ALA A 227 0.97 -3.56 -13.10
N GLU A 228 0.84 -4.18 -14.25
CA GLU A 228 -0.43 -4.29 -14.97
C GLU A 228 -1.05 -5.65 -14.63
N ILE A 229 -2.31 -5.64 -14.18
CA ILE A 229 -3.01 -6.80 -13.65
C ILE A 229 -4.34 -6.97 -14.38
N GLU A 230 -4.61 -8.17 -14.83
CA GLU A 230 -5.91 -8.59 -15.34
C GLU A 230 -6.66 -9.40 -14.29
N PHE A 231 -7.94 -9.12 -14.14
CA PHE A 231 -8.87 -9.82 -13.26
C PHE A 231 -9.90 -10.50 -14.15
N GLU A 232 -9.87 -11.83 -14.20
CA GLU A 232 -10.74 -12.64 -15.02
C GLU A 232 -11.59 -13.58 -14.16
N ASN A 233 -12.87 -13.23 -13.99
CA ASN A 233 -13.82 -13.97 -13.16
C ASN A 233 -13.27 -14.27 -11.74
N VAL A 234 -12.58 -13.32 -11.15
CA VAL A 234 -12.02 -13.48 -9.81
C VAL A 234 -13.14 -13.49 -8.79
N ARG A 235 -13.26 -14.62 -8.09
CA ARG A 235 -14.32 -14.83 -7.11
C ARG A 235 -13.81 -14.68 -5.69
N VAL A 236 -14.40 -13.75 -4.93
CA VAL A 236 -14.06 -13.51 -3.52
C VAL A 236 -15.31 -13.49 -2.64
N PRO A 237 -15.20 -13.83 -1.35
CA PRO A 237 -16.33 -13.77 -0.42
C PRO A 237 -16.92 -12.37 -0.34
N ALA A 238 -18.23 -12.26 -0.16
CA ALA A 238 -18.89 -10.97 -0.01
C ALA A 238 -18.43 -10.19 1.23
N THR A 239 -17.95 -10.90 2.23
CA THR A 239 -17.35 -10.30 3.44
C THR A 239 -16.07 -9.50 3.16
N ASN A 240 -15.44 -9.67 2.00
CA ASN A 240 -14.27 -8.89 1.60
C ASN A 240 -14.60 -7.46 1.16
N MET A 241 -15.90 -7.11 1.02
CA MET A 241 -16.33 -5.75 0.71
C MET A 241 -15.99 -4.79 1.86
N LEU A 242 -15.29 -3.71 1.54
CA LEU A 242 -14.93 -2.67 2.51
C LEU A 242 -16.07 -1.66 2.63
N LEU A 243 -16.51 -1.36 3.86
CA LEU A 243 -17.52 -0.36 4.22
C LEU A 243 -18.91 -0.59 3.61
N GLY A 244 -19.02 -1.25 2.45
CA GLY A 244 -20.26 -1.54 1.74
C GLY A 244 -20.26 -1.07 0.28
N GLU A 245 -21.28 -1.51 -0.47
CA GLU A 245 -21.42 -1.14 -1.89
C GLU A 245 -21.65 0.37 -2.06
N GLY A 246 -21.10 0.94 -3.13
CA GLY A 246 -21.23 2.34 -3.48
C GLY A 246 -20.43 3.31 -2.59
N ARG A 247 -19.51 2.80 -1.75
CA ARG A 247 -18.72 3.58 -0.80
C ARG A 247 -17.25 3.72 -1.21
N GLY A 248 -16.90 3.41 -2.46
CA GLY A 248 -15.52 3.45 -2.95
C GLY A 248 -14.87 4.83 -2.84
N PHE A 249 -15.61 5.91 -3.14
CA PHE A 249 -15.10 7.29 -3.02
C PHE A 249 -14.95 7.80 -1.59
N GLU A 250 -15.65 7.20 -0.63
CA GLU A 250 -15.49 7.54 0.79
C GLU A 250 -14.19 6.95 1.36
N ILE A 251 -13.74 5.85 0.76
CA ILE A 251 -12.52 5.13 1.19
C ILE A 251 -11.27 5.73 0.52
N ALA A 252 -11.39 6.20 -0.75
CA ALA A 252 -10.28 6.69 -1.58
C ALA A 252 -9.63 7.98 -1.07
#